data_89ce90b9f106795cf3906136d3979fc2
#
_entry.id   89ce90b9f106795cf3906136d3979fc2
#
_cell.length_a   1.000
_cell.length_b   1.000
_cell.length_c   1.000
_cell.angle_alpha   90.00
_cell.angle_beta   90.00
_cell.angle_gamma   90.00
#
_symmetry.space_group_name_H-M   'P 1'
#
loop_
_entity.id
_entity.type
_entity.pdbx_description
1 polymer ?
#
loop_
_entity_poly.entity_id
_entity_poly.type
_entity_poly.pdbx_seq_one_letter_code
_entity_poly.pdbx_strand_id
1 'polypeptide(L)'
;MSDFNFIIRKKRRFGDYLIKWEGSLSDPSLLTQCIEKNLPQWIEEDSPSIWIRLTGKDLDHINYFLQNGFKMHRIKNESTLVLNRWIRKNSNTLPPAPFSYIGVGAMCINDEGKILAIRENYKNGPGPW
;
A
#
# COMPACT_ATOMS: atom_id res chain seq x y z
N MET A 1 -13.84 1.42 -27.43
CA MET A 1 -12.72 1.56 -26.48
C MET A 1 -12.79 0.44 -25.46
N SER A 2 -11.75 -0.35 -25.38
CA SER A 2 -11.66 -1.33 -24.30
C SER A 2 -11.29 -0.60 -23.00
N ASP A 3 -12.14 -0.69 -21.99
CA ASP A 3 -11.80 -0.20 -20.68
C ASP A 3 -10.65 -1.04 -20.11
N PHE A 4 -9.59 -0.37 -19.70
CA PHE A 4 -8.47 -1.04 -19.07
C PHE A 4 -8.91 -1.55 -17.70
N ASN A 5 -8.69 -2.82 -17.44
CA ASN A 5 -9.21 -3.46 -16.22
C ASN A 5 -8.23 -3.35 -15.06
N PHE A 6 -8.55 -2.50 -14.11
CA PHE A 6 -7.82 -2.39 -12.85
C PHE A 6 -8.46 -3.23 -11.75
N ILE A 7 -7.62 -3.88 -10.97
CA ILE A 7 -8.02 -4.66 -9.79
C ILE A 7 -7.67 -3.82 -8.55
N ILE A 8 -8.69 -3.38 -7.83
CA ILE A 8 -8.53 -2.53 -6.64
C ILE A 8 -8.75 -3.36 -5.40
N ARG A 9 -7.78 -3.37 -4.49
CA ARG A 9 -7.85 -4.11 -3.23
C ARG A 9 -7.56 -3.20 -2.04
N LYS A 10 -8.46 -3.20 -1.07
CA LYS A 10 -8.24 -2.56 0.23
C LYS A 10 -7.37 -3.44 1.10
N LYS A 11 -6.26 -2.91 1.60
CA LYS A 11 -5.38 -3.63 2.55
C LYS A 11 -5.97 -3.61 3.95
N ARG A 12 -5.92 -4.74 4.63
CA ARG A 12 -6.55 -4.90 5.95
C ARG A 12 -5.91 -4.08 7.06
N ARG A 13 -4.59 -3.98 7.07
CA ARG A 13 -3.86 -3.44 8.23
C ARG A 13 -4.13 -1.96 8.47
N PHE A 14 -3.97 -1.13 7.44
CA PHE A 14 -4.11 0.33 7.56
C PHE A 14 -5.25 0.92 6.73
N GLY A 15 -5.89 0.10 5.92
CA GLY A 15 -6.96 0.53 5.04
C GLY A 15 -6.50 1.22 3.75
N ASP A 16 -5.24 1.07 3.38
CA ASP A 16 -4.71 1.54 2.11
C ASP A 16 -5.30 0.78 0.93
N TYR A 17 -5.22 1.36 -0.24
CA TYR A 17 -5.60 0.69 -1.48
C TYR A 17 -4.38 0.25 -2.28
N LEU A 18 -4.45 -0.92 -2.85
CA LEU A 18 -3.49 -1.44 -3.82
C LEU A 18 -4.20 -1.59 -5.17
N ILE A 19 -3.69 -0.95 -6.20
CA ILE A 19 -4.21 -1.07 -7.55
C ILE A 19 -3.26 -1.94 -8.37
N LYS A 20 -3.83 -2.96 -8.99
CA LYS A 20 -3.13 -3.90 -9.87
C LYS A 20 -3.75 -3.91 -11.25
N TRP A 21 -3.01 -4.40 -12.23
CA TRP A 21 -3.48 -4.69 -13.57
C TRP A 21 -2.71 -5.85 -14.17
N GLU A 22 -3.25 -6.46 -15.20
CA GLU A 22 -2.58 -7.50 -15.97
C GLU A 22 -1.98 -6.91 -17.24
N GLY A 23 -0.84 -7.47 -17.66
CA GLY A 23 -0.12 -6.98 -18.83
C GLY A 23 0.55 -5.63 -18.60
N SER A 24 0.82 -4.92 -19.69
CA SER A 24 1.46 -3.61 -19.66
C SER A 24 0.44 -2.49 -19.75
N LEU A 25 0.62 -1.45 -18.95
CA LEU A 25 -0.18 -0.24 -18.98
C LEU A 25 0.27 0.62 -20.17
N SER A 26 -0.56 0.69 -21.21
CA SER A 26 -0.23 1.43 -22.43
C SER A 26 -0.23 2.94 -22.24
N ASP A 27 -1.13 3.44 -21.40
CA ASP A 27 -1.28 4.86 -21.09
C ASP A 27 -1.44 5.04 -19.57
N PRO A 28 -0.46 5.67 -18.90
CA PRO A 28 -0.51 5.85 -17.45
C PRO A 28 -1.65 6.77 -16.99
N SER A 29 -2.20 7.62 -17.88
CA SER A 29 -3.36 8.45 -17.56
C SER A 29 -4.61 7.65 -17.25
N LEU A 30 -4.74 6.43 -17.77
CA LEU A 30 -5.85 5.53 -17.45
C LEU A 30 -5.89 5.20 -15.95
N LEU A 31 -4.73 4.98 -15.34
CA LEU A 31 -4.65 4.74 -13.89
C LEU A 31 -5.02 6.00 -13.10
N THR A 32 -4.54 7.16 -13.52
CA THR A 32 -4.92 8.44 -12.89
C THR A 32 -6.43 8.67 -12.95
N GLN A 33 -7.06 8.42 -14.06
CA GLN A 33 -8.53 8.51 -14.20
C GLN A 33 -9.25 7.54 -13.26
N CYS A 34 -8.77 6.32 -13.14
CA CYS A 34 -9.30 5.34 -12.20
C CYS A 34 -9.18 5.83 -10.74
N ILE A 35 -8.04 6.39 -10.39
CA ILE A 35 -7.81 6.94 -9.05
C ILE A 35 -8.75 8.12 -8.78
N GLU A 36 -8.83 9.09 -9.68
CA GLU A 36 -9.66 10.28 -9.50
C GLU A 36 -11.16 9.92 -9.34
N LYS A 37 -11.61 8.89 -10.02
CA LYS A 37 -12.98 8.39 -9.90
C LYS A 37 -13.28 7.84 -8.51
N ASN A 38 -12.33 7.18 -7.87
CA ASN A 38 -12.50 6.51 -6.57
C ASN A 38 -12.02 7.37 -5.39
N LEU A 39 -11.25 8.40 -5.65
CA LEU A 39 -10.58 9.20 -4.62
C LEU A 39 -11.55 9.81 -3.59
N PRO A 40 -12.72 10.39 -3.96
CA PRO A 40 -13.65 10.92 -2.97
C PRO A 40 -14.09 9.89 -1.94
N GLN A 41 -14.41 8.68 -2.37
CA GLN A 41 -14.79 7.59 -1.47
C GLN A 41 -13.63 7.19 -0.55
N TRP A 42 -12.42 7.07 -1.08
CA TRP A 42 -11.25 6.67 -0.28
C TRP A 42 -10.87 7.72 0.77
N ILE A 43 -11.05 9.00 0.44
CA ILE A 43 -10.85 10.11 1.40
C ILE A 43 -11.91 10.05 2.50
N GLU A 44 -13.18 9.81 2.15
CA GLU A 44 -14.27 9.66 3.13
C GLU A 44 -14.04 8.48 4.07
N GLU A 45 -13.49 7.38 3.57
CA GLU A 45 -13.12 6.21 4.36
C GLU A 45 -11.86 6.42 5.22
N ASP A 46 -11.24 7.60 5.15
CA ASP A 46 -9.95 7.89 5.81
C ASP A 46 -8.83 6.93 5.42
N SER A 47 -8.82 6.50 4.15
CA SER A 47 -7.72 5.69 3.62
C SER A 47 -6.43 6.52 3.57
N PRO A 48 -5.29 5.99 4.06
CA PRO A 48 -4.07 6.79 4.12
C PRO A 48 -3.39 6.97 2.78
N SER A 49 -3.38 5.96 1.93
CA SER A 49 -2.54 6.00 0.72
C SER A 49 -2.94 4.96 -0.33
N ILE A 50 -2.38 5.13 -1.51
CA ILE A 50 -2.55 4.25 -2.66
C ILE A 50 -1.19 3.65 -3.03
N TRP A 51 -1.17 2.36 -3.26
CA TRP A 51 0.01 1.60 -3.68
C TRP A 51 -0.13 1.11 -5.10
N ILE A 52 0.93 1.23 -5.88
CA ILE A 52 1.07 0.61 -7.20
C ILE A 52 2.43 -0.06 -7.34
N ARG A 53 2.52 -0.98 -8.28
CA ARG A 53 3.76 -1.68 -8.61
C ARG A 53 4.04 -1.56 -10.10
N LEU A 54 5.25 -1.13 -10.43
CA LEU A 54 5.71 -1.03 -11.81
C LEU A 54 6.76 -2.10 -12.07
N THR A 55 6.58 -2.85 -13.14
CA THR A 55 7.51 -3.89 -13.59
C THR A 55 7.58 -3.92 -15.11
N GLY A 56 8.70 -4.41 -15.66
CA GLY A 56 8.87 -4.51 -17.12
C GLY A 56 8.73 -3.18 -17.82
N LYS A 57 7.90 -3.15 -18.86
CA LYS A 57 7.64 -1.94 -19.66
C LYS A 57 6.96 -0.82 -18.88
N ASP A 58 6.23 -1.14 -17.83
CA ASP A 58 5.54 -0.14 -17.02
C ASP A 58 6.51 0.77 -16.26
N LEU A 59 7.77 0.35 -16.09
CA LEU A 59 8.83 1.19 -15.54
C LEU A 59 9.09 2.46 -16.37
N ASP A 60 8.75 2.45 -17.65
CA ASP A 60 8.86 3.64 -18.52
C ASP A 60 7.93 4.79 -18.06
N HIS A 61 6.92 4.49 -17.25
CA HIS A 61 5.96 5.47 -16.74
C HIS A 61 6.34 6.10 -15.39
N ILE A 62 7.54 5.83 -14.86
CA ILE A 62 7.96 6.32 -13.54
C ILE A 62 7.79 7.83 -13.42
N ASN A 63 8.30 8.60 -14.38
CA ASN A 63 8.26 10.06 -14.33
C ASN A 63 6.82 10.59 -14.30
N TYR A 64 5.92 9.98 -15.05
CA TYR A 64 4.52 10.34 -15.03
C TYR A 64 3.91 10.20 -13.62
N PHE A 65 4.15 9.08 -12.97
CA PHE A 65 3.59 8.85 -11.63
C PHE A 65 4.23 9.74 -10.57
N LEU A 66 5.52 10.01 -10.66
CA LEU A 66 6.19 10.96 -9.75
C LEU A 66 5.62 12.36 -9.87
N GLN A 67 5.24 12.79 -11.07
CA GLN A 67 4.58 14.09 -11.31
C GLN A 67 3.12 14.11 -10.84
N ASN A 68 2.50 12.96 -10.64
CA ASN A 68 1.11 12.80 -10.22
C ASN A 68 0.96 12.35 -8.75
N GLY A 69 1.90 12.72 -7.90
CA GLY A 69 1.79 12.55 -6.45
C GLY A 69 2.33 11.24 -5.90
N PHE A 70 2.81 10.35 -6.74
CA PHE A 70 3.47 9.12 -6.28
C PHE A 70 4.93 9.37 -5.89
N LYS A 71 5.40 8.58 -4.93
CA LYS A 71 6.81 8.55 -4.52
C LYS A 71 7.31 7.12 -4.59
N MET A 72 8.57 6.96 -4.97
CA MET A 72 9.24 5.66 -4.91
C MET A 72 9.38 5.23 -3.47
N HIS A 73 8.99 3.99 -3.16
CA HIS A 73 9.06 3.47 -1.82
C HIS A 73 10.13 2.40 -1.65
N ARG A 74 10.10 1.36 -2.50
CA ARG A 74 11.09 0.27 -2.46
C ARG A 74 11.13 -0.51 -3.76
N ILE A 75 12.16 -1.32 -3.91
CA ILE A 75 12.27 -2.34 -4.95
C ILE A 75 11.90 -3.68 -4.33
N LYS A 76 11.05 -4.43 -5.03
CA LYS A 76 10.60 -5.77 -4.64
C LYS A 76 11.11 -6.80 -5.64
N ASN A 77 11.70 -7.89 -5.15
CA ASN A 77 12.19 -8.98 -6.01
C ASN A 77 13.12 -8.52 -7.13
N GLU A 78 13.93 -7.48 -6.88
CA GLU A 78 14.95 -6.95 -7.80
C GLU A 78 14.41 -6.37 -9.13
N SER A 79 13.12 -6.53 -9.43
CA SER A 79 12.54 -6.18 -10.73
C SER A 79 11.28 -5.33 -10.66
N THR A 80 10.73 -5.11 -9.49
CA THR A 80 9.47 -4.39 -9.31
C THR A 80 9.69 -3.16 -8.45
N LEU A 81 9.32 -1.99 -8.96
CA LEU A 81 9.32 -0.73 -8.21
C LEU A 81 7.96 -0.54 -7.55
N VAL A 82 7.97 -0.37 -6.24
CA VAL A 82 6.77 -0.08 -5.44
C VAL A 82 6.67 1.42 -5.22
N LEU A 83 5.54 2.01 -5.61
CA LEU A 83 5.23 3.42 -5.47
C LEU A 83 4.06 3.60 -4.51
N ASN A 84 4.06 4.75 -3.82
CA ASN A 84 3.00 5.14 -2.89
C ASN A 84 2.57 6.57 -3.12
N ARG A 85 1.26 6.83 -3.07
CA ARG A 85 0.68 8.17 -3.07
C ARG A 85 -0.09 8.36 -1.76
N TRP A 86 0.37 9.31 -0.94
CA TRP A 86 -0.33 9.71 0.28
C TRP A 86 -1.55 10.55 -0.05
N ILE A 87 -2.72 10.18 0.46
CA ILE A 87 -3.98 10.86 0.13
C ILE A 87 -4.68 11.51 1.33
N ARG A 88 -4.24 11.23 2.56
CA ARG A 88 -4.75 11.96 3.74
C ARG A 88 -4.30 13.41 3.72
N LYS A 89 -5.12 14.28 4.32
CA LYS A 89 -4.82 15.71 4.44
C LYS A 89 -3.67 16.02 5.40
N ASN A 90 -3.42 15.14 6.38
CA ASN A 90 -2.32 15.28 7.31
C ASN A 90 -0.95 14.96 6.67
N SER A 91 0.11 15.24 7.40
CA SER A 91 1.47 14.92 6.94
C SER A 91 1.64 13.42 6.68
N ASN A 92 2.40 13.10 5.64
CA ASN A 92 2.73 11.72 5.31
C ASN A 92 3.54 11.08 6.43
N THR A 93 2.96 10.09 7.09
CA THR A 93 3.57 9.34 8.19
C THR A 93 4.09 7.97 7.76
N LEU A 94 4.06 7.66 6.45
CA LEU A 94 4.60 6.41 5.94
C LEU A 94 6.11 6.36 6.19
N PRO A 95 6.61 5.38 6.97
CA PRO A 95 8.04 5.24 7.17
C PRO A 95 8.75 4.81 5.89
N PRO A 96 10.02 5.16 5.72
CA PRO A 96 10.81 4.63 4.61
C PRO A 96 10.86 3.10 4.66
N ALA A 97 11.06 2.46 3.50
CA ALA A 97 11.21 1.02 3.45
C ALA A 97 12.46 0.59 4.24
N PRO A 98 12.32 -0.37 5.16
CA PRO A 98 13.47 -0.84 5.92
C PRO A 98 14.40 -1.67 5.02
N PHE A 99 15.69 -1.52 5.21
CA PHE A 99 16.71 -2.35 4.56
C PHE A 99 17.34 -3.36 5.54
N SER A 100 16.95 -3.31 6.80
CA SER A 100 17.30 -4.32 7.81
C SER A 100 16.17 -4.47 8.83
N TYR A 101 16.09 -5.64 9.44
CA TYR A 101 15.08 -5.94 10.45
C TYR A 101 15.76 -6.46 11.71
N ILE A 102 15.33 -5.94 12.87
CA ILE A 102 15.72 -6.46 14.19
C ILE A 102 14.42 -6.88 14.86
N GLY A 103 14.30 -8.17 15.19
CA GLY A 103 13.20 -8.69 15.99
C GLY A 103 13.57 -8.63 17.48
N VAL A 104 12.68 -8.05 18.28
CA VAL A 104 12.79 -8.05 19.74
C VAL A 104 11.50 -8.61 20.31
N GLY A 105 11.61 -9.35 21.39
CA GLY A 105 10.47 -9.94 22.05
C GLY A 105 10.64 -9.97 23.56
N ALA A 106 9.54 -9.95 24.25
CA ALA A 106 9.50 -10.14 25.71
C ALA A 106 8.44 -11.17 26.05
N MET A 107 8.71 -11.96 27.05
CA MET A 107 7.76 -12.90 27.61
C MET A 107 7.44 -12.46 29.04
N CYS A 108 6.18 -12.13 29.28
CA CYS A 108 5.71 -11.76 30.61
C CYS A 108 4.97 -12.94 31.23
N ILE A 109 5.40 -13.36 32.40
CA ILE A 109 4.77 -14.46 33.16
C ILE A 109 4.35 -13.88 34.54
N ASN A 110 3.09 -14.13 34.94
CA ASN A 110 2.62 -13.71 36.26
C ASN A 110 3.00 -14.75 37.35
N ASP A 111 2.68 -14.42 38.60
CA ASP A 111 2.96 -15.31 39.74
C ASP A 111 2.23 -16.66 39.69
N GLU A 112 1.16 -16.76 38.91
CA GLU A 112 0.43 -18.01 38.66
C GLU A 112 0.99 -18.83 37.50
N GLY A 113 2.09 -18.40 36.87
CA GLY A 113 2.68 -19.05 35.70
C GLY A 113 1.96 -18.84 34.38
N LYS A 114 1.06 -17.86 34.30
CA LYS A 114 0.35 -17.53 33.07
C LYS A 114 1.13 -16.56 32.22
N ILE A 115 1.13 -16.76 30.92
CA ILE A 115 1.82 -15.92 29.94
C ILE A 115 0.86 -14.84 29.42
N LEU A 116 1.34 -13.59 29.34
CA LEU A 116 0.63 -12.53 28.64
C LEU A 116 0.73 -12.73 27.13
N ALA A 117 -0.40 -12.92 26.50
CA ALA A 117 -0.51 -13.02 25.05
C ALA A 117 -1.28 -11.81 24.49
N ILE A 118 -0.78 -11.25 23.41
CA ILE A 118 -1.41 -10.12 22.71
C ILE A 118 -1.76 -10.53 21.30
N ARG A 119 -2.95 -10.17 20.87
CA ARG A 119 -3.42 -10.38 19.51
C ARG A 119 -3.78 -9.04 18.90
N GLU A 120 -3.18 -8.73 17.75
CA GLU A 120 -3.48 -7.47 17.06
C GLU A 120 -4.91 -7.49 16.50
N ASN A 121 -5.59 -6.36 16.68
CA ASN A 121 -6.86 -6.08 16.03
C ASN A 121 -6.62 -5.20 14.80
N TYR A 122 -7.02 -5.69 13.63
CA TYR A 122 -7.05 -4.90 12.40
C TYR A 122 -8.45 -4.35 12.16
N LYS A 123 -8.56 -3.31 11.32
CA LYS A 123 -9.85 -2.69 10.96
C LYS A 123 -10.92 -3.71 10.51
N ASN A 124 -10.51 -4.83 9.91
CA ASN A 124 -11.40 -5.86 9.38
C ASN A 124 -11.39 -7.16 10.19
N GLY A 125 -11.04 -7.11 11.46
CA GLY A 125 -11.06 -8.24 12.37
C GLY A 125 -9.70 -8.54 13.01
N PRO A 126 -9.68 -9.50 13.94
CA PRO A 126 -8.47 -9.87 14.64
C PRO A 126 -7.46 -10.53 13.70
N GLY A 127 -6.19 -10.23 13.92
CA GLY A 127 -5.07 -10.89 13.25
C GLY A 127 -4.94 -12.38 13.63
N PRO A 128 -4.06 -13.11 12.95
CA PRO A 128 -3.71 -14.48 13.34
C PRO A 128 -2.98 -14.48 14.69
N TRP A 129 -3.05 -15.58 15.39
CA TRP A 129 -2.22 -15.86 16.55
C TRP A 129 -0.80 -16.20 16.12
#